data_7db7cf45963a43d515aa075baa058e33
#
_entry.id   7db7cf45963a43d515aa075baa058e33
#
_cell.length_a   1.000
_cell.length_b   1.000
_cell.length_c   1.000
_cell.angle_alpha   90.00
_cell.angle_beta   90.00
_cell.angle_gamma   90.00
#
_symmetry.space_group_name_H-M   'P 1'
#
loop_
_entity.id
_entity.type
_entity.pdbx_description
1 polymer ?
#
loop_
_entity_poly.entity_id
_entity_poly.type
_entity_poly.pdbx_seq_one_letter_code
_entity_poly.pdbx_strand_id
1 'polypeptide(L)'
;MMGKEASVTHGQAMSVRTAQEIASQPSCWRQAAELAGTVAGTLPAPGERVAVVGCGTSWFIAQSYAAAREESGQGETDAFAASEMPSGRHYDRLLLLSRSGTTTEILELAERVRGTTPTLAITADARTPVGLAADEVIELAFADEESVVQTRFATTELALLRAHLGYDIAPAAAAAERVLAEPVPEELLAARQFTFLGTGWTYGLANEAALKLREAAAMWTESYPAMEFRHGPIAVTDSSSVVWLLGPAPEGLLDDIAAAGGLAWPGGQDPLAELVRVHLVALELARARGFDPDRPRNLTRSVILAPAEPGRTP
;
A
#
# COMPACT_ATOMS: atom_id res chain seq x y z
N MET A 1 38.53 19.37 -6.88
CA MET A 1 37.76 18.25 -7.47
C MET A 1 37.70 17.06 -6.47
N MET A 2 37.17 17.21 -5.28
CA MET A 2 37.16 16.12 -4.28
C MET A 2 35.86 16.08 -3.42
N GLY A 3 34.75 16.52 -3.98
CA GLY A 3 33.51 16.60 -3.19
C GLY A 3 32.28 15.83 -3.75
N LYS A 4 32.37 15.23 -4.94
CA LYS A 4 31.21 14.54 -5.55
C LYS A 4 31.17 13.01 -5.33
N GLU A 5 32.33 12.35 -5.15
CA GLU A 5 32.36 10.88 -4.98
C GLU A 5 31.90 10.42 -3.58
N ALA A 6 32.13 11.22 -2.54
CA ALA A 6 31.72 10.86 -1.17
C ALA A 6 30.19 10.93 -0.95
N SER A 7 29.48 11.76 -1.73
CA SER A 7 28.02 11.90 -1.63
C SER A 7 27.26 10.72 -2.25
N VAL A 8 27.76 10.19 -3.37
CA VAL A 8 27.11 9.07 -4.07
C VAL A 8 27.27 7.76 -3.30
N THR A 9 28.45 7.52 -2.70
CA THR A 9 28.70 6.31 -1.90
C THR A 9 27.93 6.31 -0.58
N HIS A 10 27.71 7.47 0.04
CA HIS A 10 26.92 7.56 1.28
C HIS A 10 25.44 7.30 1.04
N GLY A 11 24.84 7.83 -0.03
CA GLY A 11 23.45 7.59 -0.40
C GLY A 11 23.16 6.15 -0.84
N GLN A 12 24.16 5.45 -1.42
CA GLN A 12 24.03 4.01 -1.77
C GLN A 12 24.11 3.08 -0.55
N ALA A 13 24.81 3.46 0.51
CA ALA A 13 24.85 2.70 1.76
C ALA A 13 23.58 2.90 2.62
N MET A 14 22.87 4.00 2.42
CA MET A 14 21.55 4.25 2.97
C MET A 14 20.50 3.60 2.06
N SER A 15 19.41 3.09 2.60
CA SER A 15 18.30 2.50 1.83
C SER A 15 18.59 1.13 1.20
N VAL A 16 19.56 0.37 1.72
CA VAL A 16 19.90 -0.96 1.17
C VAL A 16 18.75 -1.95 1.38
N ARG A 17 18.10 -1.90 2.53
CA ARG A 17 16.98 -2.78 2.86
C ARG A 17 15.79 -2.50 1.99
N THR A 18 15.36 -1.25 1.91
CA THR A 18 14.24 -0.83 1.03
C THR A 18 14.47 -1.26 -0.41
N ALA A 19 15.69 -1.10 -0.96
CA ALA A 19 16.01 -1.54 -2.32
C ALA A 19 15.87 -3.07 -2.49
N GLN A 20 16.35 -3.86 -1.53
CA GLN A 20 16.23 -5.32 -1.55
C GLN A 20 14.77 -5.77 -1.39
N GLU A 21 14.02 -5.10 -0.54
CA GLU A 21 12.60 -5.36 -0.30
C GLU A 21 11.78 -5.06 -1.55
N ILE A 22 12.03 -3.93 -2.23
CA ILE A 22 11.41 -3.62 -3.52
C ILE A 22 11.72 -4.70 -4.57
N ALA A 23 12.99 -5.12 -4.69
CA ALA A 23 13.42 -6.09 -5.69
C ALA A 23 12.83 -7.49 -5.47
N SER A 24 12.48 -7.84 -4.25
CA SER A 24 11.94 -9.17 -3.90
C SER A 24 10.42 -9.30 -4.06
N GLN A 25 9.69 -8.23 -4.37
CA GLN A 25 8.22 -8.24 -4.47
C GLN A 25 7.70 -9.34 -5.41
N PRO A 26 8.21 -9.52 -6.66
CA PRO A 26 7.66 -10.53 -7.57
C PRO A 26 7.75 -11.96 -7.01
N SER A 27 8.84 -12.29 -6.32
CA SER A 27 9.00 -13.62 -5.71
C SER A 27 8.06 -13.83 -4.53
N CYS A 28 7.86 -12.80 -3.70
CA CYS A 28 6.88 -12.84 -2.60
C CYS A 28 5.45 -12.98 -3.11
N TRP A 29 5.09 -12.34 -4.22
CA TRP A 29 3.75 -12.46 -4.80
C TRP A 29 3.47 -13.88 -5.31
N ARG A 30 4.46 -14.56 -5.92
CA ARG A 30 4.30 -15.97 -6.32
C ARG A 30 4.09 -16.87 -5.12
N GLN A 31 4.86 -16.68 -4.04
CA GLN A 31 4.68 -17.45 -2.80
C GLN A 31 3.30 -17.18 -2.18
N ALA A 32 2.82 -15.95 -2.22
CA ALA A 32 1.49 -15.58 -1.73
C ALA A 32 0.38 -16.25 -2.56
N ALA A 33 0.53 -16.31 -3.88
CA ALA A 33 -0.42 -16.98 -4.76
C ALA A 33 -0.48 -18.51 -4.48
N GLU A 34 0.66 -19.15 -4.23
CA GLU A 34 0.71 -20.56 -3.81
C GLU A 34 0.05 -20.76 -2.44
N LEU A 35 0.33 -19.86 -1.48
CA LEU A 35 -0.24 -19.90 -0.14
C LEU A 35 -1.77 -19.74 -0.17
N ALA A 36 -2.32 -18.93 -1.08
CA ALA A 36 -3.76 -18.66 -1.18
C ALA A 36 -4.60 -19.93 -1.27
N GLY A 37 -4.11 -20.94 -2.03
CA GLY A 37 -4.78 -22.24 -2.12
C GLY A 37 -4.79 -23.01 -0.79
N THR A 38 -3.74 -22.88 0.00
CA THR A 38 -3.59 -23.56 1.30
C THR A 38 -4.48 -22.93 2.37
N VAL A 39 -4.62 -21.60 2.37
CA VAL A 39 -5.36 -20.85 3.39
C VAL A 39 -6.76 -20.44 2.93
N ALA A 40 -7.24 -20.98 1.81
CA ALA A 40 -8.54 -20.60 1.23
C ALA A 40 -9.72 -20.77 2.20
N GLY A 41 -9.68 -21.78 3.07
CA GLY A 41 -10.72 -22.01 4.08
C GLY A 41 -10.71 -21.02 5.26
N THR A 42 -9.62 -20.29 5.45
CA THR A 42 -9.47 -19.25 6.47
C THR A 42 -9.85 -17.87 5.94
N LEU A 43 -9.69 -17.64 4.64
CA LEU A 43 -10.05 -16.38 3.98
C LEU A 43 -11.57 -16.25 3.81
N PRO A 44 -12.13 -15.03 3.65
CA PRO A 44 -13.56 -14.81 3.56
C PRO A 44 -14.25 -15.62 2.47
N ALA A 45 -15.32 -16.34 2.83
CA ALA A 45 -16.11 -17.10 1.88
C ALA A 45 -16.99 -16.19 0.99
N PRO A 46 -17.39 -16.67 -0.21
CA PRO A 46 -18.37 -15.97 -1.03
C PRO A 46 -19.69 -15.70 -0.27
N GLY A 47 -20.19 -14.47 -0.38
CA GLY A 47 -21.42 -14.03 0.28
C GLY A 47 -21.24 -13.50 1.71
N GLU A 48 -20.12 -13.73 2.39
CA GLU A 48 -19.85 -13.12 3.69
C GLU A 48 -19.79 -11.58 3.55
N ARG A 49 -20.39 -10.89 4.51
CA ARG A 49 -20.23 -9.45 4.71
C ARG A 49 -18.96 -9.20 5.53
N VAL A 50 -17.99 -8.54 4.94
CA VAL A 50 -16.64 -8.43 5.50
C VAL A 50 -16.27 -6.99 5.78
N ALA A 51 -15.64 -6.73 6.93
CA ALA A 51 -14.87 -5.51 7.14
C ALA A 51 -13.38 -5.82 7.05
N VAL A 52 -12.66 -5.02 6.27
CA VAL A 52 -11.20 -5.10 6.15
C VAL A 52 -10.58 -3.86 6.78
N VAL A 53 -9.72 -4.05 7.76
CA VAL A 53 -9.27 -2.97 8.63
C VAL A 53 -7.76 -2.92 8.66
N GLY A 54 -7.21 -1.72 8.51
CA GLY A 54 -5.77 -1.46 8.56
C GLY A 54 -5.47 -0.04 9.03
N CYS A 55 -4.18 0.29 9.15
CA CYS A 55 -3.71 1.64 9.41
C CYS A 55 -2.66 2.01 8.36
N GLY A 56 -2.67 3.26 7.86
CA GLY A 56 -1.74 3.72 6.82
C GLY A 56 -1.78 2.83 5.57
N THR A 57 -0.64 2.28 5.18
CA THR A 57 -0.49 1.34 4.06
C THR A 57 -1.51 0.21 4.10
N SER A 58 -1.67 -0.46 5.25
CA SER A 58 -2.62 -1.56 5.39
C SER A 58 -4.07 -1.12 5.16
N TRP A 59 -4.45 0.11 5.51
CA TRP A 59 -5.77 0.64 5.18
C TRP A 59 -5.96 0.82 3.67
N PHE A 60 -4.94 1.26 2.94
CA PHE A 60 -5.02 1.42 1.49
C PHE A 60 -5.07 0.06 0.77
N ILE A 61 -4.37 -0.94 1.30
CA ILE A 61 -4.54 -2.34 0.85
C ILE A 61 -5.95 -2.85 1.12
N ALA A 62 -6.52 -2.55 2.30
CA ALA A 62 -7.91 -2.87 2.62
C ALA A 62 -8.90 -2.26 1.61
N GLN A 63 -8.71 -0.99 1.21
CA GLN A 63 -9.52 -0.35 0.18
C GLN A 63 -9.43 -1.07 -1.18
N SER A 64 -8.21 -1.44 -1.59
CA SER A 64 -7.99 -2.19 -2.83
C SER A 64 -8.68 -3.54 -2.80
N TYR A 65 -8.52 -4.30 -1.72
CA TYR A 65 -9.13 -5.61 -1.59
C TYR A 65 -10.66 -5.53 -1.52
N ALA A 66 -11.21 -4.59 -0.74
CA ALA A 66 -12.66 -4.44 -0.61
C ALA A 66 -13.32 -4.20 -1.98
N ALA A 67 -12.79 -3.27 -2.76
CA ALA A 67 -13.29 -3.00 -4.11
C ALA A 67 -13.13 -4.23 -5.03
N ALA A 68 -11.97 -4.90 -5.02
CA ALA A 68 -11.74 -6.09 -5.85
C ALA A 68 -12.67 -7.25 -5.48
N ARG A 69 -12.97 -7.44 -4.19
CA ARG A 69 -13.87 -8.49 -3.71
C ARG A 69 -15.31 -8.24 -4.15
N GLU A 70 -15.78 -6.99 -4.08
CA GLU A 70 -17.11 -6.61 -4.56
C GLU A 70 -17.21 -6.71 -6.09
N GLU A 71 -16.20 -6.22 -6.83
CA GLU A 71 -16.14 -6.34 -8.29
C GLU A 71 -16.19 -7.80 -8.76
N SER A 72 -15.61 -8.72 -7.98
CA SER A 72 -15.66 -10.18 -8.27
C SER A 72 -16.93 -10.85 -7.78
N GLY A 73 -17.90 -10.11 -7.22
CA GLY A 73 -19.17 -10.64 -6.75
C GLY A 73 -19.09 -11.53 -5.50
N GLN A 74 -18.01 -11.40 -4.70
CA GLN A 74 -17.76 -12.26 -3.56
C GLN A 74 -18.47 -11.81 -2.26
N GLY A 75 -19.14 -10.66 -2.28
CA GLY A 75 -19.96 -10.17 -1.15
C GLY A 75 -19.60 -8.76 -0.73
N GLU A 76 -20.49 -8.14 0.05
CA GLU A 76 -20.36 -6.78 0.57
C GLU A 76 -19.09 -6.65 1.42
N THR A 77 -18.26 -5.66 1.13
CA THR A 77 -16.96 -5.51 1.78
C THR A 77 -16.63 -4.04 2.03
N ASP A 78 -16.54 -3.66 3.30
CA ASP A 78 -16.16 -2.31 3.72
C ASP A 78 -14.68 -2.25 4.13
N ALA A 79 -13.99 -1.16 3.80
CA ALA A 79 -12.63 -0.91 4.24
C ALA A 79 -12.57 0.26 5.23
N PHE A 80 -11.90 0.08 6.39
CA PHE A 80 -11.77 1.11 7.41
C PHE A 80 -10.33 1.33 7.86
N ALA A 81 -9.99 2.58 8.18
CA ALA A 81 -8.94 2.81 9.16
C ALA A 81 -9.44 2.28 10.52
N ALA A 82 -8.57 1.65 11.32
CA ALA A 82 -8.99 0.97 12.54
C ALA A 82 -9.68 1.90 13.55
N SER A 83 -9.23 3.16 13.64
CA SER A 83 -9.84 4.20 14.49
C SER A 83 -11.23 4.63 14.03
N GLU A 84 -11.56 4.46 12.74
CA GLU A 84 -12.77 4.99 12.12
C GLU A 84 -13.86 3.92 11.91
N MET A 85 -13.62 2.67 12.32
CA MET A 85 -14.61 1.61 12.15
C MET A 85 -15.85 1.85 13.05
N PRO A 86 -17.06 1.99 12.47
CA PRO A 86 -18.29 2.22 13.23
C PRO A 86 -18.66 1.04 14.13
N SER A 87 -19.05 1.30 15.37
CA SER A 87 -19.44 0.25 16.34
C SER A 87 -20.80 -0.38 16.10
N GLY A 88 -21.66 0.26 15.28
CA GLY A 88 -23.04 -0.18 15.07
C GLY A 88 -23.27 -1.06 13.84
N ARG A 89 -22.22 -1.40 13.09
CA ARG A 89 -22.31 -2.28 11.91
C ARG A 89 -22.06 -3.74 12.28
N HIS A 90 -22.73 -4.65 11.58
CA HIS A 90 -22.54 -6.08 11.73
C HIS A 90 -21.83 -6.65 10.52
N TYR A 91 -20.81 -7.45 10.76
CA TYR A 91 -20.05 -8.19 9.76
C TYR A 91 -19.94 -9.65 10.15
N ASP A 92 -19.90 -10.52 9.16
CA ASP A 92 -19.68 -11.95 9.38
C ASP A 92 -18.22 -12.23 9.75
N ARG A 93 -17.29 -11.35 9.29
CA ARG A 93 -15.85 -11.48 9.54
C ARG A 93 -15.16 -10.11 9.49
N LEU A 94 -14.13 -9.95 10.34
CA LEU A 94 -13.15 -8.86 10.26
C LEU A 94 -11.79 -9.39 9.80
N LEU A 95 -11.22 -8.76 8.76
CA LEU A 95 -9.81 -8.92 8.40
C LEU A 95 -9.00 -7.78 9.03
N LEU A 96 -7.99 -8.15 9.83
CA LEU A 96 -7.08 -7.22 10.50
C LEU A 96 -5.73 -7.25 9.77
N LEU A 97 -5.44 -6.21 8.99
CA LEU A 97 -4.22 -6.11 8.21
C LEU A 97 -3.15 -5.35 9.01
N SER A 98 -2.04 -6.02 9.35
CA SER A 98 -0.98 -5.40 10.17
C SER A 98 0.36 -6.10 10.01
N ARG A 99 1.28 -5.51 9.21
CA ARG A 99 2.64 -6.06 9.08
C ARG A 99 3.33 -6.24 10.43
N SER A 100 3.33 -5.20 11.24
CA SER A 100 4.03 -5.17 12.52
C SER A 100 3.37 -6.03 13.59
N GLY A 101 2.07 -6.25 13.48
CA GLY A 101 1.26 -6.94 14.49
C GLY A 101 1.20 -6.25 15.85
N THR A 102 1.58 -4.95 15.94
CA THR A 102 1.70 -4.20 17.21
C THR A 102 0.97 -2.85 17.22
N THR A 103 0.25 -2.53 16.15
CA THR A 103 -0.46 -1.25 16.01
C THR A 103 -1.59 -1.14 17.04
N THR A 104 -1.56 -0.08 17.85
CA THR A 104 -2.50 0.10 18.98
C THR A 104 -3.96 0.08 18.53
N GLU A 105 -4.33 0.82 17.48
CA GLU A 105 -5.70 0.93 17.01
C GLU A 105 -6.27 -0.41 16.52
N ILE A 106 -5.43 -1.27 15.94
CA ILE A 106 -5.84 -2.64 15.54
C ILE A 106 -6.08 -3.51 16.77
N LEU A 107 -5.22 -3.41 17.79
CA LEU A 107 -5.39 -4.15 19.04
C LEU A 107 -6.64 -3.73 19.80
N GLU A 108 -6.90 -2.43 19.91
CA GLU A 108 -8.11 -1.90 20.55
C GLU A 108 -9.37 -2.35 19.80
N LEU A 109 -9.33 -2.38 18.47
CA LEU A 109 -10.43 -2.89 17.67
C LEU A 109 -10.65 -4.39 17.87
N ALA A 110 -9.58 -5.20 17.83
CA ALA A 110 -9.67 -6.65 18.06
C ALA A 110 -10.29 -6.96 19.42
N GLU A 111 -9.90 -6.23 20.48
CA GLU A 111 -10.50 -6.36 21.82
C GLU A 111 -11.97 -5.95 21.85
N ARG A 112 -12.33 -4.86 21.17
CA ARG A 112 -13.72 -4.35 21.11
C ARG A 112 -14.68 -5.33 20.46
N VAL A 113 -14.23 -6.11 19.47
CA VAL A 113 -15.08 -7.06 18.74
C VAL A 113 -14.97 -8.50 19.24
N ARG A 114 -14.10 -8.74 20.23
CA ARG A 114 -13.87 -10.08 20.80
C ARG A 114 -15.15 -10.78 21.19
N GLY A 115 -15.33 -12.00 20.69
CA GLY A 115 -16.51 -12.82 20.97
C GLY A 115 -17.82 -12.36 20.30
N THR A 116 -17.78 -11.30 19.47
CA THR A 116 -18.96 -10.81 18.74
C THR A 116 -18.82 -10.96 17.23
N THR A 117 -17.63 -10.78 16.69
CA THR A 117 -17.34 -10.90 15.25
C THR A 117 -16.06 -11.69 15.08
N PRO A 118 -16.06 -12.80 14.31
CA PRO A 118 -14.85 -13.56 13.99
C PRO A 118 -13.77 -12.69 13.34
N THR A 119 -12.53 -12.84 13.77
CA THR A 119 -11.39 -12.04 13.32
C THR A 119 -10.33 -12.91 12.66
N LEU A 120 -9.80 -12.44 11.53
CA LEU A 120 -8.64 -13.00 10.84
C LEU A 120 -7.55 -11.94 10.76
N ALA A 121 -6.39 -12.19 11.34
CA ALA A 121 -5.23 -11.32 11.16
C ALA A 121 -4.36 -11.80 9.98
N ILE A 122 -3.88 -10.85 9.17
CA ILE A 122 -2.78 -11.08 8.22
C ILE A 122 -1.60 -10.25 8.72
N THR A 123 -0.50 -10.92 9.07
CA THR A 123 0.66 -10.30 9.72
C THR A 123 1.99 -10.95 9.29
N ALA A 124 3.10 -10.28 9.53
CA ALA A 124 4.42 -10.86 9.27
C ALA A 124 4.85 -11.88 10.32
N ASP A 125 4.37 -11.77 11.57
CA ASP A 125 4.66 -12.71 12.66
C ASP A 125 3.40 -12.98 13.49
N ALA A 126 2.94 -14.23 13.49
CA ALA A 126 1.76 -14.69 14.22
C ALA A 126 1.90 -14.57 15.75
N ARG A 127 3.12 -14.46 16.26
CA ARG A 127 3.40 -14.33 17.71
C ARG A 127 3.27 -12.89 18.23
N THR A 128 2.99 -11.94 17.35
CA THR A 128 2.78 -10.54 17.72
C THR A 128 1.42 -10.36 18.44
N PRO A 129 1.25 -9.24 19.19
CA PRO A 129 0.01 -8.99 19.89
C PRO A 129 -1.26 -9.07 19.03
N VAL A 130 -1.23 -8.58 17.79
CA VAL A 130 -2.38 -8.68 16.85
C VAL A 130 -2.63 -10.12 16.45
N GLY A 131 -1.57 -10.90 16.15
CA GLY A 131 -1.69 -12.31 15.85
C GLY A 131 -2.29 -13.12 17.01
N LEU A 132 -1.90 -12.80 18.26
CA LEU A 132 -2.42 -13.46 19.46
C LEU A 132 -3.84 -13.00 19.84
N ALA A 133 -4.27 -11.82 19.40
CA ALA A 133 -5.59 -11.28 19.69
C ALA A 133 -6.67 -11.75 18.71
N ALA A 134 -6.30 -12.13 17.48
CA ALA A 134 -7.21 -12.61 16.46
C ALA A 134 -7.63 -14.07 16.69
N ASP A 135 -8.81 -14.46 16.17
CA ASP A 135 -9.30 -15.84 16.25
C ASP A 135 -8.53 -16.76 15.27
N GLU A 136 -8.16 -16.22 14.10
CA GLU A 136 -7.37 -16.90 13.07
C GLU A 136 -6.24 -16.00 12.59
N VAL A 137 -5.14 -16.58 12.09
CA VAL A 137 -3.96 -15.84 11.62
C VAL A 137 -3.42 -16.47 10.34
N ILE A 138 -3.14 -15.60 9.36
CA ILE A 138 -2.29 -15.93 8.20
C ILE A 138 -0.97 -15.18 8.37
N GLU A 139 0.12 -15.94 8.44
CA GLU A 139 1.47 -15.41 8.58
C GLU A 139 2.17 -15.28 7.23
N LEU A 140 2.69 -14.09 6.93
CA LEU A 140 3.48 -13.80 5.72
C LEU A 140 4.94 -13.50 6.09
N ALA A 141 5.57 -14.36 6.90
CA ALA A 141 6.94 -14.16 7.39
C ALA A 141 7.97 -13.98 6.27
N PHE A 142 7.77 -14.64 5.12
CA PHE A 142 8.63 -14.50 3.95
C PHE A 142 8.59 -13.09 3.29
N ALA A 143 7.57 -12.31 3.60
CA ALA A 143 7.39 -10.94 3.12
C ALA A 143 7.70 -9.87 4.18
N ASP A 144 8.13 -10.25 5.39
CA ASP A 144 8.47 -9.26 6.42
C ASP A 144 9.58 -8.31 5.95
N GLU A 145 9.56 -7.08 6.47
CA GLU A 145 10.45 -6.00 6.09
C GLU A 145 11.19 -5.45 7.29
N GLU A 146 12.45 -5.11 7.09
CA GLU A 146 13.26 -4.42 8.11
C GLU A 146 13.18 -2.90 7.97
N SER A 147 12.91 -2.40 6.77
CA SER A 147 12.68 -0.97 6.55
C SER A 147 11.39 -0.51 7.22
N VAL A 148 11.34 0.78 7.60
CA VAL A 148 10.14 1.39 8.16
C VAL A 148 9.11 1.59 7.07
N VAL A 149 9.51 2.13 5.92
CA VAL A 149 8.63 2.33 4.76
C VAL A 149 8.29 0.97 4.16
N GLN A 150 7.02 0.61 4.21
CA GLN A 150 6.55 -0.67 3.69
C GLN A 150 6.52 -0.68 2.16
N THR A 151 6.91 -1.80 1.57
CA THR A 151 6.84 -2.05 0.13
C THR A 151 6.31 -3.45 -0.18
N ARG A 152 7.11 -4.49 0.10
CA ARG A 152 6.78 -5.87 -0.32
C ARG A 152 5.70 -6.52 0.54
N PHE A 153 5.63 -6.22 1.84
CA PHE A 153 4.60 -6.85 2.69
C PHE A 153 3.20 -6.48 2.19
N ALA A 154 2.94 -5.19 2.00
CA ALA A 154 1.65 -4.69 1.57
C ALA A 154 1.22 -5.23 0.20
N THR A 155 2.12 -5.23 -0.78
CA THR A 155 1.81 -5.76 -2.11
C THR A 155 1.67 -7.28 -2.12
N THR A 156 2.39 -7.99 -1.25
CA THR A 156 2.28 -9.44 -1.05
C THR A 156 0.94 -9.81 -0.41
N GLU A 157 0.52 -9.05 0.59
CA GLU A 157 -0.79 -9.19 1.22
C GLU A 157 -1.92 -9.03 0.18
N LEU A 158 -1.85 -8.00 -0.67
CA LEU A 158 -2.82 -7.81 -1.75
C LEU A 158 -2.73 -8.91 -2.81
N ALA A 159 -1.54 -9.42 -3.13
CA ALA A 159 -1.38 -10.54 -4.06
C ALA A 159 -2.04 -11.82 -3.53
N LEU A 160 -1.87 -12.15 -2.22
CA LEU A 160 -2.57 -13.25 -1.55
C LEU A 160 -4.08 -13.11 -1.70
N LEU A 161 -4.60 -11.94 -1.34
CA LEU A 161 -6.04 -11.65 -1.35
C LEU A 161 -6.62 -11.67 -2.76
N ARG A 162 -5.92 -11.16 -3.76
CA ARG A 162 -6.33 -11.24 -5.17
C ARG A 162 -6.29 -12.68 -5.70
N ALA A 163 -5.26 -13.45 -5.35
CA ALA A 163 -5.18 -14.87 -5.73
C ALA A 163 -6.37 -15.67 -5.16
N HIS A 164 -6.78 -15.39 -3.93
CA HIS A 164 -7.97 -15.97 -3.31
C HIS A 164 -9.26 -15.63 -4.08
N LEU A 165 -9.36 -14.43 -4.65
CA LEU A 165 -10.47 -14.03 -5.52
C LEU A 165 -10.42 -14.66 -6.93
N GLY A 166 -9.41 -15.48 -7.22
CA GLY A 166 -9.23 -16.16 -8.50
C GLY A 166 -8.42 -15.41 -9.55
N TYR A 167 -7.78 -14.28 -9.18
CA TYR A 167 -6.88 -13.58 -10.10
C TYR A 167 -5.56 -14.33 -10.26
N ASP A 168 -5.10 -14.48 -11.49
CA ASP A 168 -3.75 -14.98 -11.77
C ASP A 168 -2.71 -13.88 -11.44
N ILE A 169 -1.79 -14.20 -10.53
CA ILE A 169 -0.75 -13.28 -10.07
C ILE A 169 0.53 -13.37 -10.92
N ALA A 170 0.70 -14.44 -11.70
CA ALA A 170 1.91 -14.64 -12.48
C ALA A 170 2.18 -13.53 -13.51
N PRO A 171 1.18 -12.99 -14.25
CA PRO A 171 1.38 -11.85 -15.14
C PRO A 171 1.83 -10.58 -14.42
N ALA A 172 1.27 -10.29 -13.24
CA ALA A 172 1.64 -9.14 -12.43
C ALA A 172 3.10 -9.26 -11.94
N ALA A 173 3.50 -10.43 -11.45
CA ALA A 173 4.86 -10.71 -11.03
C ALA A 173 5.87 -10.57 -12.19
N ALA A 174 5.54 -11.10 -13.37
CA ALA A 174 6.37 -10.94 -14.56
C ALA A 174 6.46 -9.49 -15.04
N ALA A 175 5.39 -8.71 -14.92
CA ALA A 175 5.40 -7.28 -15.22
C ALA A 175 6.29 -6.51 -14.24
N ALA A 176 6.23 -6.84 -12.95
CA ALA A 176 7.09 -6.23 -11.93
C ALA A 176 8.58 -6.56 -12.16
N GLU A 177 8.92 -7.75 -12.60
CA GLU A 177 10.31 -8.10 -12.99
C GLU A 177 10.81 -7.24 -14.15
N ARG A 178 9.96 -6.95 -15.14
CA ARG A 178 10.32 -6.01 -16.23
C ARG A 178 10.55 -4.60 -15.70
N VAL A 179 9.65 -4.11 -14.84
CA VAL A 179 9.78 -2.79 -14.21
C VAL A 179 11.09 -2.67 -13.42
N LEU A 180 11.47 -3.73 -12.67
CA LEU A 180 12.71 -3.75 -11.89
C LEU A 180 13.97 -3.76 -12.77
N ALA A 181 13.88 -4.24 -14.02
CA ALA A 181 14.99 -4.25 -14.97
C ALA A 181 15.13 -2.94 -15.77
N GLU A 182 14.13 -2.06 -15.73
CA GLU A 182 14.12 -0.79 -16.43
C GLU A 182 14.73 0.33 -15.56
N PRO A 183 15.44 1.31 -16.17
CA PRO A 183 15.85 2.51 -15.45
C PRO A 183 14.61 3.33 -15.07
N VAL A 184 14.70 4.03 -13.94
CA VAL A 184 13.65 5.00 -13.56
C VAL A 184 13.66 6.17 -14.57
N PRO A 185 12.52 6.52 -15.19
CA PRO A 185 12.44 7.61 -16.14
C PRO A 185 12.82 8.96 -15.52
N GLU A 186 13.68 9.72 -16.22
CA GLU A 186 14.19 11.00 -15.72
C GLU A 186 13.08 12.04 -15.51
N GLU A 187 12.06 12.04 -16.37
CA GLU A 187 10.90 12.93 -16.24
C GLU A 187 10.13 12.73 -14.93
N LEU A 188 10.08 11.51 -14.40
CA LEU A 188 9.49 11.23 -13.08
C LEU A 188 10.37 11.77 -11.95
N LEU A 189 11.69 11.71 -12.11
CA LEU A 189 12.63 12.23 -11.11
C LEU A 189 12.70 13.76 -11.10
N ALA A 190 12.35 14.40 -12.21
CA ALA A 190 12.33 15.86 -12.33
C ALA A 190 11.07 16.51 -11.75
N ALA A 191 10.02 15.74 -11.50
CA ALA A 191 8.75 16.24 -11.01
C ALA A 191 8.84 16.82 -9.59
N ARG A 192 8.02 17.83 -9.33
CA ARG A 192 7.92 18.47 -8.00
C ARG A 192 6.65 18.10 -7.25
N GLN A 193 5.61 17.71 -7.97
CA GLN A 193 4.32 17.31 -7.44
C GLN A 193 3.84 16.07 -8.16
N PHE A 194 3.22 15.16 -7.40
CA PHE A 194 2.61 13.95 -7.95
C PHE A 194 1.16 13.85 -7.51
N THR A 195 0.28 13.55 -8.46
CA THR A 195 -1.10 13.14 -8.20
C THR A 195 -1.29 11.73 -8.72
N PHE A 196 -1.72 10.83 -7.85
CA PHE A 196 -1.99 9.44 -8.20
C PHE A 196 -3.48 9.21 -8.37
N LEU A 197 -3.85 8.57 -9.49
CA LEU A 197 -5.24 8.32 -9.83
C LEU A 197 -5.52 6.83 -9.95
N GLY A 198 -6.66 6.40 -9.43
CA GLY A 198 -7.13 5.02 -9.52
C GLY A 198 -8.63 4.93 -9.76
N THR A 199 -9.09 3.76 -10.23
CA THR A 199 -10.51 3.45 -10.44
C THR A 199 -10.79 2.05 -9.86
N GLY A 200 -11.93 1.89 -9.17
CA GLY A 200 -12.25 0.63 -8.51
C GLY A 200 -11.14 0.25 -7.52
N TRP A 201 -10.69 -1.00 -7.58
CA TRP A 201 -9.66 -1.51 -6.68
C TRP A 201 -8.30 -0.79 -6.77
N THR A 202 -8.00 -0.12 -7.88
CA THR A 202 -6.73 0.61 -8.04
C THR A 202 -6.72 1.96 -7.32
N TYR A 203 -7.85 2.45 -6.81
CA TYR A 203 -7.87 3.66 -6.00
C TYR A 203 -7.11 3.49 -4.67
N GLY A 204 -7.23 2.33 -4.03
CA GLY A 204 -6.41 2.02 -2.87
C GLY A 204 -4.90 2.03 -3.18
N LEU A 205 -4.50 1.54 -4.37
CA LEU A 205 -3.11 1.64 -4.83
C LEU A 205 -2.67 3.08 -5.08
N ALA A 206 -3.56 3.95 -5.59
CA ALA A 206 -3.26 5.37 -5.77
C ALA A 206 -2.98 6.06 -4.43
N ASN A 207 -3.75 5.73 -3.39
CA ASN A 207 -3.54 6.21 -2.03
C ASN A 207 -2.19 5.72 -1.47
N GLU A 208 -1.87 4.45 -1.70
CA GLU A 208 -0.61 3.83 -1.27
C GLU A 208 0.59 4.45 -2.00
N ALA A 209 0.52 4.66 -3.30
CA ALA A 209 1.54 5.32 -4.10
C ALA A 209 1.85 6.74 -3.58
N ALA A 210 0.79 7.51 -3.30
CA ALA A 210 0.93 8.84 -2.72
C ALA A 210 1.60 8.79 -1.33
N LEU A 211 1.24 7.81 -0.49
CA LEU A 211 1.87 7.62 0.82
C LEU A 211 3.36 7.29 0.69
N LYS A 212 3.75 6.40 -0.23
CA LYS A 212 5.15 5.99 -0.41
C LYS A 212 6.07 7.18 -0.73
N LEU A 213 5.66 8.07 -1.60
CA LEU A 213 6.46 9.26 -1.90
C LEU A 213 6.52 10.24 -0.73
N ARG A 214 5.44 10.36 0.06
CA ARG A 214 5.46 11.16 1.30
C ARG A 214 6.43 10.58 2.32
N GLU A 215 6.36 9.28 2.58
CA GLU A 215 7.16 8.60 3.60
C GLU A 215 8.65 8.55 3.24
N ALA A 216 8.97 8.09 2.01
CA ALA A 216 10.34 7.87 1.59
C ALA A 216 11.06 9.17 1.23
N ALA A 217 10.42 10.04 0.45
CA ALA A 217 11.06 11.19 -0.17
C ALA A 217 10.56 12.56 0.33
N ALA A 218 9.64 12.58 1.31
CA ALA A 218 9.00 13.80 1.81
C ALA A 218 8.42 14.69 0.68
N MET A 219 7.85 14.05 -0.35
CA MET A 219 7.19 14.75 -1.44
C MET A 219 5.78 15.16 -1.05
N TRP A 220 5.33 16.32 -1.55
CA TRP A 220 3.91 16.67 -1.50
C TRP A 220 3.18 15.89 -2.60
N THR A 221 2.25 15.04 -2.22
CA THR A 221 1.53 14.15 -3.13
C THR A 221 0.05 14.10 -2.81
N GLU A 222 -0.76 13.88 -3.83
CA GLU A 222 -2.21 13.73 -3.75
C GLU A 222 -2.65 12.40 -4.38
N SER A 223 -3.87 11.98 -4.07
CA SER A 223 -4.49 10.80 -4.65
C SER A 223 -6.00 10.95 -4.74
N TYR A 224 -6.59 10.53 -5.87
CA TYR A 224 -8.03 10.69 -6.12
C TYR A 224 -8.58 9.50 -6.92
N PRO A 225 -9.89 9.21 -6.82
CA PRO A 225 -10.58 8.48 -7.86
C PRO A 225 -10.40 9.22 -9.19
N ALA A 226 -10.12 8.49 -10.28
CA ALA A 226 -9.66 9.12 -11.52
C ALA A 226 -10.66 10.16 -12.10
N MET A 227 -11.97 9.91 -11.98
CA MET A 227 -12.97 10.89 -12.42
C MET A 227 -13.06 12.12 -11.52
N GLU A 228 -12.86 11.97 -10.20
CA GLU A 228 -12.91 13.05 -9.23
C GLU A 228 -11.80 14.09 -9.42
N PHE A 229 -10.71 13.71 -10.11
CA PHE A 229 -9.64 14.64 -10.44
C PHE A 229 -10.12 15.87 -11.23
N ARG A 230 -11.13 15.67 -12.11
CA ARG A 230 -11.75 16.74 -12.91
C ARG A 230 -12.61 17.72 -12.07
N HIS A 231 -13.03 17.29 -10.87
CA HIS A 231 -13.95 18.07 -10.02
C HIS A 231 -13.22 19.04 -9.07
N GLY A 232 -12.04 19.51 -9.45
CA GLY A 232 -11.29 20.54 -8.73
C GLY A 232 -9.80 20.26 -8.63
N PRO A 233 -9.33 19.04 -8.25
CA PRO A 233 -7.91 18.76 -8.07
C PRO A 233 -7.02 19.09 -9.25
N ILE A 234 -7.50 18.96 -10.49
CA ILE A 234 -6.78 19.31 -11.71
C ILE A 234 -6.28 20.77 -11.72
N ALA A 235 -6.91 21.65 -10.94
CA ALA A 235 -6.57 23.07 -10.91
C ALA A 235 -5.16 23.39 -10.39
N VAL A 236 -4.52 22.46 -9.64
CA VAL A 236 -3.15 22.64 -9.14
C VAL A 236 -2.09 22.04 -10.08
N THR A 237 -2.52 21.44 -11.19
CA THR A 237 -1.63 20.81 -12.16
C THR A 237 -0.91 21.86 -12.98
N ASP A 238 0.43 21.71 -13.09
CA ASP A 238 1.30 22.55 -13.90
C ASP A 238 2.41 21.74 -14.56
N SER A 239 3.35 22.41 -15.23
CA SER A 239 4.46 21.78 -15.94
C SER A 239 5.48 21.05 -15.03
N SER A 240 5.36 21.16 -13.72
CA SER A 240 6.16 20.43 -12.73
C SER A 240 5.43 19.24 -12.14
N SER A 241 4.17 19.02 -12.53
CA SER A 241 3.29 17.99 -12.01
C SER A 241 3.32 16.72 -12.86
N VAL A 242 3.35 15.58 -12.19
CA VAL A 242 3.06 14.25 -12.78
C VAL A 242 1.70 13.78 -12.28
N VAL A 243 0.81 13.47 -13.20
CA VAL A 243 -0.46 12.81 -12.90
C VAL A 243 -0.35 11.35 -13.32
N TRP A 244 -0.28 10.47 -12.35
CA TRP A 244 0.05 9.05 -12.52
C TRP A 244 -1.20 8.17 -12.34
N LEU A 245 -1.56 7.43 -13.38
CA LEU A 245 -2.70 6.51 -13.34
C LEU A 245 -2.24 5.09 -13.00
N LEU A 246 -2.84 4.49 -11.97
CA LEU A 246 -2.62 3.10 -11.56
C LEU A 246 -3.70 2.14 -12.10
N GLY A 247 -4.39 2.55 -13.15
CA GLY A 247 -5.43 1.79 -13.83
C GLY A 247 -5.78 2.42 -15.16
N PRO A 248 -6.83 1.96 -15.84
CA PRO A 248 -7.23 2.52 -17.12
C PRO A 248 -7.61 4.00 -16.98
N ALA A 249 -7.15 4.81 -17.91
CA ALA A 249 -7.50 6.22 -17.97
C ALA A 249 -8.97 6.37 -18.40
N PRO A 250 -9.79 7.15 -17.71
CA PRO A 250 -11.08 7.60 -18.22
C PRO A 250 -10.91 8.35 -19.55
N GLU A 251 -11.94 8.26 -20.41
CA GLU A 251 -11.93 8.94 -21.71
C GLU A 251 -11.63 10.43 -21.59
N GLY A 252 -10.70 10.92 -22.41
CA GLY A 252 -10.27 12.33 -22.47
C GLY A 252 -9.45 12.82 -21.28
N LEU A 253 -9.21 12.01 -20.23
CA LEU A 253 -8.50 12.48 -19.03
C LEU A 253 -7.04 12.81 -19.32
N LEU A 254 -6.37 12.05 -20.18
CA LEU A 254 -4.97 12.34 -20.54
C LEU A 254 -4.85 13.67 -21.29
N ASP A 255 -5.82 14.00 -22.13
CA ASP A 255 -5.87 15.29 -22.85
C ASP A 255 -6.13 16.45 -21.88
N ASP A 256 -7.00 16.27 -20.89
CA ASP A 256 -7.26 17.27 -19.85
C ASP A 256 -6.03 17.56 -19.02
N ILE A 257 -5.27 16.53 -18.64
CA ILE A 257 -4.01 16.66 -17.90
C ILE A 257 -2.96 17.43 -18.76
N ALA A 258 -2.83 17.06 -20.02
CA ALA A 258 -1.91 17.73 -20.95
C ALA A 258 -2.31 19.20 -21.17
N ALA A 259 -3.62 19.50 -21.30
CA ALA A 259 -4.14 20.86 -21.42
C ALA A 259 -3.86 21.72 -20.17
N ALA A 260 -3.85 21.09 -18.98
CA ALA A 260 -3.47 21.74 -17.72
C ALA A 260 -1.92 21.94 -17.60
N GLY A 261 -1.14 21.38 -18.53
CA GLY A 261 0.33 21.50 -18.58
C GLY A 261 1.06 20.40 -17.83
N GLY A 262 0.38 19.44 -17.22
CA GLY A 262 0.97 18.33 -16.47
C GLY A 262 1.49 17.20 -17.37
N LEU A 263 2.41 16.42 -16.85
CA LEU A 263 2.82 15.15 -17.45
C LEU A 263 1.82 14.06 -17.06
N ALA A 264 1.05 13.57 -18.03
CA ALA A 264 0.23 12.39 -17.83
C ALA A 264 1.10 11.12 -17.91
N TRP A 265 1.09 10.32 -16.84
CA TRP A 265 1.73 9.00 -16.83
C TRP A 265 0.65 7.92 -16.78
N PRO A 266 0.29 7.31 -17.93
CA PRO A 266 -0.89 6.46 -18.01
C PRO A 266 -0.70 5.07 -17.37
N GLY A 267 0.48 4.79 -16.79
CA GLY A 267 0.86 3.44 -16.48
C GLY A 267 0.98 2.59 -17.76
N GLY A 268 1.19 1.36 -17.72
CA GLY A 268 1.31 0.52 -18.93
C GLY A 268 1.48 -0.93 -18.56
N GLN A 269 1.56 -1.19 -17.28
CA GLN A 269 1.78 -2.49 -16.69
C GLN A 269 0.56 -2.88 -15.83
N ASP A 270 0.58 -4.09 -15.26
CA ASP A 270 -0.34 -4.44 -14.19
C ASP A 270 -0.22 -3.40 -13.05
N PRO A 271 -1.33 -2.95 -12.44
CA PRO A 271 -1.31 -1.92 -11.40
C PRO A 271 -0.39 -2.21 -10.20
N LEU A 272 -0.22 -3.49 -9.81
CA LEU A 272 0.76 -3.87 -8.79
C LEU A 272 2.20 -3.65 -9.28
N ALA A 273 2.50 -3.99 -10.54
CA ALA A 273 3.81 -3.75 -11.13
C ALA A 273 4.09 -2.25 -11.28
N GLU A 274 3.06 -1.46 -11.59
CA GLU A 274 3.18 -0.02 -11.64
C GLU A 274 3.45 0.59 -10.26
N LEU A 275 2.89 0.04 -9.19
CA LEU A 275 3.24 0.42 -7.82
C LEU A 275 4.71 0.10 -7.49
N VAL A 276 5.29 -0.98 -8.03
CA VAL A 276 6.75 -1.22 -7.92
C VAL A 276 7.55 -0.09 -8.56
N ARG A 277 7.12 0.44 -9.71
CA ARG A 277 7.75 1.62 -10.34
C ARG A 277 7.68 2.84 -9.42
N VAL A 278 6.54 3.05 -8.76
CA VAL A 278 6.40 4.13 -7.75
C VAL A 278 7.39 3.93 -6.60
N HIS A 279 7.58 2.70 -6.12
CA HIS A 279 8.57 2.40 -5.08
C HIS A 279 10.00 2.73 -5.53
N LEU A 280 10.36 2.41 -6.77
CA LEU A 280 11.68 2.76 -7.34
C LEU A 280 11.85 4.29 -7.45
N VAL A 281 10.83 5.01 -7.93
CA VAL A 281 10.84 6.48 -7.99
C VAL A 281 10.98 7.07 -6.58
N ALA A 282 10.24 6.56 -5.60
CA ALA A 282 10.31 7.01 -4.21
C ALA A 282 11.73 6.81 -3.62
N LEU A 283 12.35 5.65 -3.91
CA LEU A 283 13.71 5.32 -3.48
C LEU A 283 14.75 6.28 -4.11
N GLU A 284 14.68 6.50 -5.42
CA GLU A 284 15.63 7.39 -6.12
C GLU A 284 15.46 8.85 -5.69
N LEU A 285 14.22 9.34 -5.52
CA LEU A 285 13.95 10.68 -4.99
C LEU A 285 14.44 10.84 -3.55
N ALA A 286 14.29 9.81 -2.71
CA ALA A 286 14.82 9.80 -1.36
C ALA A 286 16.35 9.93 -1.36
N ARG A 287 17.03 9.12 -2.17
CA ARG A 287 18.50 9.15 -2.34
C ARG A 287 18.98 10.51 -2.81
N ALA A 288 18.34 11.07 -3.85
CA ALA A 288 18.69 12.40 -4.37
C ALA A 288 18.53 13.52 -3.34
N ARG A 289 17.64 13.35 -2.36
CA ARG A 289 17.37 14.30 -1.26
C ARG A 289 18.16 14.01 0.02
N GLY A 290 18.92 12.90 0.06
CA GLY A 290 19.64 12.47 1.25
C GLY A 290 18.76 11.94 2.37
N PHE A 291 17.59 11.37 2.02
CA PHE A 291 16.69 10.69 2.94
C PHE A 291 16.93 9.18 2.92
N ASP A 292 16.63 8.53 4.04
CA ASP A 292 16.79 7.10 4.22
C ASP A 292 15.42 6.43 4.48
N PRO A 293 14.81 5.75 3.49
CA PRO A 293 13.55 5.04 3.68
C PRO A 293 13.65 3.85 4.65
N ASP A 294 14.84 3.32 4.91
CA ASP A 294 15.02 2.31 5.96
C ASP A 294 14.70 2.92 7.34
N ARG A 295 14.96 4.23 7.51
CA ARG A 295 14.74 5.01 8.72
C ARG A 295 14.24 6.43 8.41
N PRO A 296 13.01 6.58 7.91
CA PRO A 296 12.47 7.87 7.52
C PRO A 296 12.27 8.77 8.74
N ARG A 297 12.24 10.09 8.50
CA ARG A 297 11.98 11.06 9.56
C ARG A 297 10.55 10.93 10.06
N ASN A 298 10.38 11.10 11.39
CA ASN A 298 9.07 11.16 12.05
C ASN A 298 8.20 9.90 11.93
N LEU A 299 8.77 8.79 11.45
CA LEU A 299 8.06 7.53 11.34
C LEU A 299 8.77 6.42 12.11
N THR A 300 7.98 5.48 12.59
CA THR A 300 8.42 4.25 13.23
C THR A 300 7.80 3.05 12.54
N ARG A 301 8.32 1.85 12.77
CA ARG A 301 7.78 0.61 12.19
C ARG A 301 6.31 0.37 12.53
N SER A 302 5.85 0.88 13.68
CA SER A 302 4.47 0.77 14.16
C SER A 302 4.14 1.95 15.05
N VAL A 303 2.89 2.38 15.03
CA VAL A 303 2.36 3.33 16.00
C VAL A 303 1.93 2.56 17.25
N ILE A 304 2.67 2.73 18.33
CA ILE A 304 2.37 2.15 19.64
C ILE A 304 2.13 3.33 20.58
N LEU A 305 0.88 3.54 20.97
CA LEU A 305 0.47 4.59 21.88
C LEU A 305 0.69 4.14 23.32
N ALA A 306 1.21 5.03 24.17
CA ALA A 306 1.25 4.77 25.60
C ALA A 306 -0.18 4.67 26.15
N PRO A 307 -0.44 3.80 27.15
CA PRO A 307 -1.74 3.78 27.83
C PRO A 307 -2.08 5.20 28.33
N ALA A 308 -3.33 5.61 28.17
CA ALA A 308 -3.79 6.89 28.72
C ALA A 308 -3.54 6.91 30.23
N GLU A 309 -2.83 7.94 30.72
CA GLU A 309 -2.66 8.11 32.17
C GLU A 309 -4.05 8.29 32.81
N PRO A 310 -4.42 7.47 33.81
CA PRO A 310 -5.69 7.64 34.48
C PRO A 310 -5.76 9.02 35.14
N GLY A 311 -6.60 9.92 34.59
CA GLY A 311 -6.83 11.26 35.17
C GLY A 311 -6.52 12.48 34.28
N ARG A 312 -6.03 12.31 33.05
CA ARG A 312 -6.00 13.39 32.05
C ARG A 312 -7.24 13.31 31.17
N THR A 313 -8.26 14.06 31.52
CA THR A 313 -9.36 14.42 30.59
C THR A 313 -8.81 15.36 29.52
N PRO A 314 -9.23 15.20 28.24
CA PRO A 314 -8.78 16.03 27.12
C PRO A 314 -9.17 17.49 27.28
#